data_4a556d245c9d1354a0c6f8d3c7797c61
#
_entry.id   4a556d245c9d1354a0c6f8d3c7797c61
#
_cell.length_a   1.000
_cell.length_b   1.000
_cell.length_c   1.000
_cell.angle_alpha   90.00
_cell.angle_beta   90.00
_cell.angle_gamma   90.00
#
_symmetry.space_group_name_H-M   'P 1'
#
loop_
_entity.id
_entity.type
_entity.pdbx_description
1 polymer ?
#
loop_
_entity_poly.entity_id
_entity_poly.type
_entity_poly.pdbx_seq_one_letter_code
_entity_poly.pdbx_strand_id
1 'polypeptide(L)' 'MTIEELRMVNRICAYMQRAENMDYQTAYSFALAVVNNKEFIGRELNEGSEGE' A
#
# COMPACT_ATOMS: atom_id res chain seq x y z
N MET A 1 10.59 4.86 2.91
CA MET A 1 9.43 5.00 2.01
C MET A 1 9.72 6.06 0.97
N THR A 2 9.45 5.75 -0.28
CA THR A 2 9.67 6.70 -1.37
C THR A 2 8.53 7.71 -1.46
N ILE A 3 8.74 8.76 -2.25
CA ILE A 3 7.70 9.75 -2.46
C ILE A 3 6.51 9.13 -3.17
N GLU A 4 6.77 8.22 -4.10
CA GLU A 4 5.70 7.54 -4.81
C GLU A 4 4.87 6.67 -3.87
N GLU A 5 5.54 5.98 -2.97
CA GLU A 5 4.84 5.17 -1.99
C GLU A 5 4.01 6.02 -1.07
N LEU A 6 4.53 7.16 -0.67
CA LEU A 6 3.79 8.07 0.19
C LEU A 6 2.54 8.59 -0.52
N ARG A 7 2.66 8.87 -1.80
CA ARG A 7 1.51 9.31 -2.58
C ARG A 7 0.45 8.21 -2.65
N MET A 8 0.90 6.97 -2.83
CA MET A 8 -0.04 5.84 -2.85
C MET A 8 -0.74 5.69 -1.52
N VAL A 9 0.00 5.81 -0.42
CA VAL A 9 -0.60 5.72 0.90
C VAL A 9 -1.67 6.79 1.06
N ASN A 10 -1.36 8.02 0.67
CA ASN A 10 -2.32 9.11 0.79
C ASN A 10 -3.57 8.86 -0.06
N ARG A 11 -3.40 8.34 -1.25
CA ARG A 11 -4.51 8.02 -2.13
C ARG A 11 -5.41 6.96 -1.55
N ILE A 12 -4.79 5.87 -1.10
CA ILE A 12 -5.55 4.76 -0.52
C ILE A 12 -6.26 5.23 0.74
N CYS A 13 -5.57 6.02 1.56
CA CYS A 13 -6.16 6.56 2.77
C CYS A 13 -7.43 7.36 2.45
N ALA A 14 -7.33 8.27 1.49
CA ALA A 14 -8.47 9.09 1.10
C ALA A 14 -9.60 8.24 0.54
N TYR A 15 -9.27 7.24 -0.26
CA TYR A 15 -10.25 6.34 -0.81
C TYR A 15 -11.00 5.59 0.28
N MET A 16 -10.26 5.05 1.24
CA MET A 16 -10.87 4.26 2.30
C MET A 16 -11.74 5.12 3.21
N GLN A 17 -11.34 6.37 3.43
CA GLN A 17 -12.18 7.28 4.20
C GLN A 17 -13.52 7.53 3.52
N ARG A 18 -13.53 7.61 2.20
CA ARG A 18 -14.74 7.84 1.45
C ARG A 18 -15.57 6.59 1.27
N ALA A 19 -14.94 5.54 0.77
CA ALA A 19 -15.65 4.33 0.36
C ALA A 19 -16.09 3.51 1.55
N GLU A 20 -15.24 3.42 2.56
CA GLU A 20 -15.49 2.58 3.72
C GLU A 20 -15.82 3.37 4.97
N ASN A 21 -15.89 4.68 4.86
CA ASN A 21 -16.25 5.55 5.98
C ASN A 21 -15.32 5.36 7.18
N MET A 22 -14.05 5.13 6.91
CA MET A 22 -13.05 4.94 7.95
C MET A 22 -12.57 6.28 8.49
N ASP A 23 -12.16 6.30 9.77
CA ASP A 23 -11.49 7.47 10.29
C ASP A 23 -10.07 7.53 9.74
N TYR A 24 -9.42 8.69 9.89
CA TYR A 24 -8.12 8.92 9.26
C TYR A 24 -7.06 7.91 9.74
N GLN A 25 -6.98 7.69 11.04
CA GLN A 25 -5.95 6.80 11.58
C GLN A 25 -6.11 5.39 11.06
N THR A 26 -7.33 4.89 11.05
CA THR A 26 -7.61 3.54 10.58
C THR A 26 -7.31 3.43 9.08
N ALA A 27 -7.74 4.41 8.31
CA ALA A 27 -7.52 4.41 6.88
C ALA A 27 -6.02 4.51 6.55
N TYR A 28 -5.30 5.31 7.32
CA TYR A 28 -3.86 5.46 7.10
C TYR A 28 -3.11 4.17 7.41
N SER A 29 -3.46 3.53 8.51
CA SER A 29 -2.84 2.25 8.87
C SER A 29 -3.11 1.19 7.80
N PHE A 30 -4.34 1.16 7.31
CA PHE A 30 -4.69 0.24 6.25
C PHE A 30 -3.89 0.52 4.98
N ALA A 31 -3.77 1.79 4.62
CA ALA A 31 -3.03 2.18 3.43
C ALA A 31 -1.56 1.78 3.53
N LEU A 32 -0.96 1.98 4.70
CA LEU A 32 0.42 1.58 4.91
C LEU A 32 0.59 0.07 4.72
N ALA A 33 -0.33 -0.70 5.27
CA ALA A 33 -0.26 -2.15 5.18
C ALA A 33 -0.37 -2.60 3.71
N VAL A 34 -1.27 -1.98 2.97
CA VAL A 34 -1.47 -2.33 1.57
C VAL A 34 -0.22 -2.05 0.75
N VAL A 35 0.37 -0.87 0.94
CA VAL A 35 1.56 -0.50 0.18
C VAL A 35 2.73 -1.42 0.53
N ASN A 36 2.91 -1.71 1.82
CA ASN A 36 3.97 -2.61 2.25
C ASN A 36 3.80 -4.01 1.69
N ASN A 37 2.58 -4.51 1.71
CA ASN A 37 2.30 -5.84 1.18
C ASN A 37 2.57 -5.90 -0.33
N LYS A 38 2.16 -4.87 -1.04
CA LYS A 38 2.36 -4.83 -2.47
C LYS A 38 3.84 -4.85 -2.81
N GLU A 39 4.63 -4.11 -2.04
CA GLU A 39 6.07 -4.09 -2.26
C GLU A 39 6.67 -5.47 -2.01
N PHE A 40 6.25 -6.11 -0.93
CA PHE A 40 6.74 -7.43 -0.59
C PHE A 40 6.38 -8.45 -1.67
N ILE A 41 5.14 -8.42 -2.12
CA ILE A 41 4.69 -9.34 -3.16
C ILE A 41 5.45 -9.11 -4.45
N GLY A 42 5.67 -7.86 -4.81
CA GLY A 42 6.42 -7.54 -6.01
C GLY A 42 7.84 -8.09 -5.95
N ARG A 43 8.46 -7.98 -4.80
CA ARG A 43 9.81 -8.49 -4.61
C ARG A 43 9.85 -10.01 -4.73
N GLU A 44 8.88 -10.67 -4.14
CA GLU A 44 8.79 -12.13 -4.22
C GLU A 44 8.64 -12.60 -5.65
N LEU A 45 7.78 -11.93 -6.39
CA LEU A 45 7.54 -12.30 -7.78
C LEU A 45 8.80 -12.10 -8.63
N ASN A 46 9.51 -11.00 -8.40
CA ASN A 46 10.73 -10.73 -9.14
C ASN A 46 11.79 -11.79 -8.88
N GLU A 47 11.94 -12.16 -7.62
CA GLU A 47 12.92 -13.18 -7.27
C GLU A 47 12.55 -14.53 -7.86
N GLY A 48 11.26 -14.84 -7.87
CA GLY A 48 10.79 -16.06 -8.48
C GLY A 48 11.07 -16.10 -9.96
N SER A 49 10.87 -14.96 -10.62
CA SER A 49 11.12 -14.89 -12.05
C SER A 49 12.59 -15.08 -12.38
N GLU A 50 13.45 -14.50 -11.56
CA GLU A 50 14.89 -14.61 -11.80
C GLU A 50 15.40 -16.01 -11.52
N GLY A 51 14.75 -16.71 -10.62
CA GLY A 51 15.15 -18.06 -10.30
C GLY A 51 14.99 -19.04 -11.42
N GLU A 52 14.27 -18.65 -12.42
CA GLU A 52 14.07 -19.48 -13.56
C GLU A 52 15.09 -19.21 -14.66
#